data_e7589c8e219f87f7ca478719095cdd2b
#
_entry.id   e7589c8e219f87f7ca478719095cdd2b
#
_cell.length_a   1.000
_cell.length_b   1.000
_cell.length_c   1.000
_cell.angle_alpha   90.00
_cell.angle_beta   90.00
_cell.angle_gamma   90.00
#
_symmetry.space_group_name_H-M   'P 1'
#
loop_
_entity.id
_entity.type
_entity.pdbx_description
1 polymer ?
#
loop_
_entity_poly.entity_id
_entity_poly.type
_entity_poly.pdbx_seq_one_letter_code
_entity_poly.pdbx_strand_id
1 'polypeptide(L)'
;AAAALHLWQFAQDHSPSERCIRVAKSLGADGRDMHRTLIEAIGPDRKFLVDSAIAACVEAGVEVSAATHPTLSLGGNATSFIQLHIEPVNEARQAALIENLQDTFADIDAANSDFQAMRATMIDAANMVASMPVSDGRDQAEINEAAEFLKWLSQDHFIFLGVREYRYARAENMGFISEEPDVVDDSNLGILRDDNRNILSRGSEPAVLTPRIQSFLDEPTPIIVAKSNMRSRVHRRVYADYVGVKRHDENGDVVGEIRFVGLFTSDAYTRMARDVPLIRRKVETVKDMLKADAGDYSARSLNNVLETYPRDELFQITVEDL
;
A
#
# COMPACT_ATOMS: atom_id res chain seq x y z
N ALA A 1 2.46 20.59 32.05
CA ALA A 1 1.80 21.89 31.89
C ALA A 1 2.49 22.74 30.81
N ALA A 2 3.81 22.98 30.86
CA ALA A 2 4.52 23.84 29.89
C ALA A 2 4.42 23.30 28.45
N ALA A 3 4.67 21.99 28.23
CA ALA A 3 4.55 21.37 26.90
C ALA A 3 3.11 21.46 26.35
N ALA A 4 2.10 21.25 27.18
CA ALA A 4 0.70 21.38 26.77
C ALA A 4 0.32 22.81 26.40
N LEU A 5 0.81 23.81 27.16
CA LEU A 5 0.60 25.20 26.83
C LEU A 5 1.27 25.60 25.53
N HIS A 6 2.49 25.11 25.31
CA HIS A 6 3.25 25.37 24.09
C HIS A 6 2.55 24.80 22.85
N LEU A 7 2.05 23.57 22.98
CA LEU A 7 1.27 22.90 21.92
C LEU A 7 -0.06 23.64 21.67
N TRP A 8 -0.73 24.08 22.73
CA TRP A 8 -1.97 24.86 22.64
C TRP A 8 -1.77 26.21 21.94
N GLN A 9 -0.68 26.91 22.25
CA GLN A 9 -0.33 28.15 21.56
C GLN A 9 -0.07 27.90 20.06
N PHE A 10 0.62 26.80 19.72
CA PHE A 10 0.81 26.41 18.33
C PHE A 10 -0.53 26.13 17.63
N ALA A 11 -1.49 25.51 18.31
CA ALA A 11 -2.82 25.23 17.77
C ALA A 11 -3.65 26.49 17.49
N GLN A 12 -3.47 27.55 18.29
CA GLN A 12 -4.24 28.78 18.13
C GLN A 12 -3.87 29.56 16.86
N ASP A 13 -2.63 29.41 16.40
CA ASP A 13 -2.11 30.14 15.25
C ASP A 13 -2.40 29.42 13.90
N HIS A 14 -3.02 28.21 13.93
CA HIS A 14 -3.18 27.35 12.75
C HIS A 14 -4.61 26.88 12.54
N SER A 15 -4.99 26.72 11.25
CA SER A 15 -6.29 26.16 10.88
C SER A 15 -6.35 24.67 11.20
N PRO A 16 -7.39 24.16 11.86
CA PRO A 16 -7.55 22.73 12.14
C PRO A 16 -7.67 21.84 10.88
N SER A 17 -7.95 22.46 9.73
CA SER A 17 -8.09 21.75 8.44
C SER A 17 -6.76 21.58 7.71
N GLU A 18 -5.72 22.29 8.12
CA GLU A 18 -4.39 22.25 7.50
C GLU A 18 -3.39 21.55 8.40
N ARG A 19 -2.45 20.82 7.80
CA ARG A 19 -1.37 20.19 8.55
C ARG A 19 -0.16 21.10 8.59
N CYS A 20 0.29 21.37 9.82
CA CYS A 20 1.47 22.18 10.07
C CYS A 20 2.51 21.41 10.86
N ILE A 21 3.78 21.63 10.53
CA ILE A 21 4.92 21.05 11.24
C ILE A 21 5.82 22.21 11.69
N ARG A 22 6.29 22.15 12.92
CA ARG A 22 7.33 23.06 13.40
C ARG A 22 8.38 22.32 14.21
N VAL A 23 9.53 22.95 14.36
CA VAL A 23 10.59 22.50 15.25
C VAL A 23 10.71 23.49 16.41
N ALA A 24 10.85 22.95 17.59
CA ALA A 24 10.98 23.70 18.83
C ALA A 24 12.04 23.06 19.74
N LYS A 25 12.38 23.75 20.80
CA LYS A 25 13.20 23.18 21.86
C LYS A 25 12.34 22.27 22.75
N SER A 26 12.87 21.13 23.09
CA SER A 26 12.25 20.24 24.07
C SER A 26 12.47 20.82 25.48
N LEU A 27 11.36 21.20 26.13
CA LEU A 27 11.39 21.73 27.48
C LEU A 27 10.84 20.69 28.48
N GLY A 28 11.54 20.53 29.61
CA GLY A 28 11.08 19.75 30.75
C GLY A 28 9.87 20.37 31.45
N ALA A 29 9.29 19.65 32.39
CA ALA A 29 8.14 20.11 33.16
C ALA A 29 8.46 21.40 34.00
N ASP A 30 9.72 21.61 34.30
CA ASP A 30 10.27 22.77 35.01
C ASP A 30 10.70 23.91 34.07
N GLY A 31 10.48 23.78 32.78
CA GLY A 31 10.85 24.74 31.73
C GLY A 31 12.33 24.71 31.33
N ARG A 32 13.12 23.77 31.83
CA ARG A 32 14.53 23.63 31.45
C ARG A 32 14.66 23.01 30.08
N ASP A 33 15.65 23.44 29.30
CA ASP A 33 16.03 22.84 28.02
C ASP A 33 16.51 21.40 28.27
N MET A 34 15.84 20.44 27.66
CA MET A 34 16.17 19.01 27.73
C MET A 34 17.32 18.62 26.80
N HIS A 35 17.92 19.58 26.10
CA HIS A 35 18.94 19.36 25.08
C HIS A 35 18.50 18.36 24.00
N ARG A 36 17.23 18.42 23.61
CA ARG A 36 16.61 17.63 22.55
C ARG A 36 15.86 18.54 21.60
N THR A 37 15.70 18.08 20.38
CA THR A 37 14.84 18.73 19.40
C THR A 37 13.42 18.20 19.56
N LEU A 38 12.42 19.10 19.54
CA LEU A 38 11.01 18.76 19.54
C LEU A 38 10.43 19.03 18.16
N ILE A 39 9.87 18.00 17.52
CA ILE A 39 9.06 18.15 16.33
C ILE A 39 7.60 18.13 16.76
N GLU A 40 6.85 19.13 16.34
CA GLU A 40 5.43 19.24 16.58
C GLU A 40 4.68 19.28 15.26
N ALA A 41 3.60 18.48 15.15
CA ALA A 41 2.70 18.51 14.02
C ALA A 41 1.26 18.58 14.50
N ILE A 42 0.46 19.41 13.81
CA ILE A 42 -0.97 19.58 14.06
C ILE A 42 -1.70 19.43 12.72
N GLY A 43 -2.86 18.82 12.74
CA GLY A 43 -3.70 18.71 11.54
C GLY A 43 -4.84 17.71 11.71
N PRO A 44 -5.60 17.43 10.65
CA PRO A 44 -6.68 16.45 10.69
C PRO A 44 -6.19 15.10 11.21
N ASP A 45 -6.99 14.49 12.10
CA ASP A 45 -6.70 13.14 12.58
C ASP A 45 -6.88 12.11 11.47
N ARG A 46 -5.89 11.23 11.29
CA ARG A 46 -5.84 10.20 10.27
C ARG A 46 -5.21 8.93 10.83
N LYS A 47 -5.53 7.79 10.22
CA LYS A 47 -4.82 6.53 10.51
C LYS A 47 -3.34 6.65 10.11
N PHE A 48 -2.46 5.97 10.84
CA PHE A 48 -1.02 5.81 10.54
C PHE A 48 -0.13 7.05 10.74
N LEU A 49 -0.60 8.12 11.34
CA LEU A 49 0.18 9.36 11.52
C LEU A 49 1.45 9.15 12.34
N VAL A 50 1.31 8.57 13.53
CA VAL A 50 2.44 8.42 14.48
C VAL A 50 3.44 7.39 13.99
N ASP A 51 2.96 6.22 13.57
CA ASP A 51 3.82 5.14 13.07
C ASP A 51 4.67 5.63 11.91
N SER A 52 4.04 6.36 10.96
CA SER A 52 4.73 6.89 9.79
C SER A 52 5.72 8.00 10.14
N ALA A 53 5.36 8.87 11.09
CA ALA A 53 6.24 9.94 11.55
C ALA A 53 7.48 9.39 12.27
N ILE A 54 7.31 8.39 13.13
CA ILE A 54 8.43 7.70 13.77
C ILE A 54 9.29 6.99 12.74
N ALA A 55 8.68 6.30 11.77
CA ALA A 55 9.40 5.62 10.70
C ALA A 55 10.20 6.60 9.82
N ALA A 56 9.69 7.82 9.58
CA ALA A 56 10.42 8.88 8.89
C ALA A 56 11.67 9.33 9.66
N CYS A 57 11.56 9.49 10.98
CA CYS A 57 12.71 9.80 11.84
C CYS A 57 13.77 8.69 11.80
N VAL A 58 13.35 7.44 11.95
CA VAL A 58 14.25 6.26 11.93
C VAL A 58 14.97 6.14 10.59
N GLU A 59 14.27 6.35 9.47
CA GLU A 59 14.84 6.34 8.11
C GLU A 59 15.90 7.44 7.93
N ALA A 60 15.65 8.62 8.53
CA ALA A 60 16.64 9.71 8.58
C ALA A 60 17.82 9.44 9.54
N GLY A 61 17.85 8.29 10.19
CA GLY A 61 18.87 7.93 11.20
C GLY A 61 18.74 8.76 12.47
N VAL A 62 17.53 9.19 12.82
CA VAL A 62 17.26 10.05 14.00
C VAL A 62 16.53 9.24 15.07
N GLU A 63 17.09 9.21 16.29
CA GLU A 63 16.47 8.53 17.42
C GLU A 63 15.27 9.32 17.96
N VAL A 64 14.12 8.65 18.11
CA VAL A 64 12.93 9.17 18.79
C VAL A 64 12.89 8.65 20.22
N SER A 65 13.09 9.52 21.18
CA SER A 65 13.12 9.16 22.62
C SER A 65 11.75 9.14 23.26
N ALA A 66 10.82 9.93 22.77
CA ALA A 66 9.43 9.97 23.23
C ALA A 66 8.52 10.49 22.12
N ALA A 67 7.29 9.99 22.10
CA ALA A 67 6.23 10.43 21.22
C ALA A 67 4.94 10.64 22.03
N THR A 68 4.22 11.71 21.76
CA THR A 68 2.87 11.94 22.28
C THR A 68 1.92 12.25 21.14
N HIS A 69 0.68 11.75 21.23
CA HIS A 69 -0.31 11.88 20.17
C HIS A 69 -1.73 12.07 20.76
N PRO A 70 -2.04 13.17 21.41
CA PRO A 70 -3.41 13.48 21.77
C PRO A 70 -4.23 13.85 20.53
N THR A 71 -5.47 13.38 20.49
CA THR A 71 -6.49 13.80 19.53
C THR A 71 -7.55 14.60 20.26
N LEU A 72 -7.84 15.79 19.78
CA LEU A 72 -8.84 16.69 20.35
C LEU A 72 -9.88 17.10 19.29
N SER A 73 -11.08 17.43 19.73
CA SER A 73 -12.08 18.03 18.84
C SER A 73 -11.91 19.54 18.82
N LEU A 74 -11.51 20.09 17.68
CA LEU A 74 -11.41 21.53 17.46
C LEU A 74 -12.40 21.93 16.37
N GLY A 75 -13.34 22.84 16.72
CA GLY A 75 -14.37 23.29 15.77
C GLY A 75 -15.25 22.14 15.21
N GLY A 76 -15.41 21.05 15.98
CA GLY A 76 -16.18 19.87 15.57
C GLY A 76 -15.38 18.83 14.76
N ASN A 77 -14.12 19.09 14.42
CA ASN A 77 -13.25 18.19 13.69
C ASN A 77 -12.24 17.50 14.63
N ALA A 78 -11.99 16.21 14.41
CA ALA A 78 -10.93 15.47 15.09
C ALA A 78 -9.57 15.99 14.61
N THR A 79 -8.81 16.57 15.52
CA THR A 79 -7.50 17.16 15.26
C THR A 79 -6.43 16.38 16.02
N SER A 80 -5.44 15.94 15.32
CA SER A 80 -4.29 15.21 15.82
C SER A 80 -3.16 16.18 16.18
N PHE A 81 -2.56 15.96 17.35
CA PHE A 81 -1.39 16.68 17.84
C PHE A 81 -0.28 15.67 18.05
N ILE A 82 0.82 15.82 17.32
CA ILE A 82 1.97 14.93 17.41
C ILE A 82 3.14 15.70 17.97
N GLN A 83 3.80 15.17 19.00
CA GLN A 83 5.07 15.68 19.50
C GLN A 83 6.08 14.52 19.50
N LEU A 84 7.19 14.71 18.81
CA LEU A 84 8.32 13.78 18.78
C LEU A 84 9.53 14.43 19.41
N HIS A 85 10.01 13.87 20.51
CA HIS A 85 11.28 14.26 21.12
C HIS A 85 12.41 13.47 20.49
N ILE A 86 13.26 14.13 19.73
CA ILE A 86 14.36 13.51 18.99
C ILE A 86 15.70 13.94 19.52
N GLU A 87 16.77 13.22 19.16
CA GLU A 87 18.14 13.66 19.40
C GLU A 87 18.40 15.05 18.78
N PRO A 88 19.37 15.82 19.28
CA PRO A 88 19.74 17.10 18.68
C PRO A 88 20.25 16.87 17.24
N VAL A 89 19.68 17.62 16.31
CA VAL A 89 20.06 17.60 14.89
C VAL A 89 20.48 18.99 14.44
N ASN A 90 21.44 19.07 13.53
CA ASN A 90 21.83 20.34 12.91
C ASN A 90 20.73 20.82 11.94
N GLU A 91 20.82 22.11 11.54
CA GLU A 91 19.81 22.75 10.69
C GLU A 91 19.59 22.01 9.36
N ALA A 92 20.65 21.49 8.72
CA ALA A 92 20.52 20.78 7.45
C ALA A 92 19.75 19.46 7.61
N ARG A 93 20.07 18.65 8.64
CA ARG A 93 19.30 17.43 8.94
C ARG A 93 17.88 17.73 9.36
N GLN A 94 17.69 18.83 10.12
CA GLN A 94 16.37 19.27 10.50
C GLN A 94 15.50 19.62 9.30
N ALA A 95 16.03 20.37 8.33
CA ALA A 95 15.31 20.74 7.11
C ALA A 95 14.93 19.49 6.29
N ALA A 96 15.86 18.57 6.07
CA ALA A 96 15.61 17.32 5.36
C ALA A 96 14.56 16.43 6.08
N LEU A 97 14.59 16.39 7.41
CA LEU A 97 13.62 15.64 8.20
C LEU A 97 12.21 16.26 8.11
N ILE A 98 12.11 17.59 8.14
CA ILE A 98 10.82 18.27 7.97
C ILE A 98 10.24 17.98 6.58
N GLU A 99 11.05 18.06 5.53
CA GLU A 99 10.62 17.74 4.17
C GLU A 99 10.12 16.29 4.06
N ASN A 100 10.86 15.32 4.61
CA ASN A 100 10.42 13.91 4.64
C ASN A 100 9.10 13.74 5.42
N LEU A 101 8.93 14.45 6.54
CA LEU A 101 7.68 14.41 7.31
C LEU A 101 6.52 15.06 6.56
N GLN A 102 6.74 16.17 5.87
CA GLN A 102 5.73 16.83 5.03
C GLN A 102 5.25 15.89 3.92
N ASP A 103 6.18 15.28 3.20
CA ASP A 103 5.88 14.28 2.18
C ASP A 103 5.13 13.07 2.76
N THR A 104 5.57 12.59 3.93
CA THR A 104 4.93 11.46 4.62
C THR A 104 3.48 11.78 4.98
N PHE A 105 3.24 12.95 5.53
CA PHE A 105 1.88 13.37 5.90
C PHE A 105 1.02 13.66 4.68
N ALA A 106 1.58 14.19 3.59
CA ALA A 106 0.85 14.36 2.34
C ALA A 106 0.38 13.01 1.77
N ASP A 107 1.23 11.99 1.82
CA ASP A 107 0.86 10.63 1.41
C ASP A 107 -0.25 10.04 2.29
N ILE A 108 -0.18 10.27 3.60
CA ILE A 108 -1.22 9.82 4.54
C ILE A 108 -2.54 10.52 4.24
N ASP A 109 -2.53 11.84 4.06
CA ASP A 109 -3.73 12.61 3.81
C ASP A 109 -4.37 12.23 2.47
N ALA A 110 -3.58 12.02 1.41
CA ALA A 110 -4.05 11.53 0.12
C ALA A 110 -4.69 10.13 0.22
N ALA A 111 -3.99 9.18 0.85
CA ALA A 111 -4.49 7.81 1.01
C ALA A 111 -5.78 7.76 1.85
N ASN A 112 -5.86 8.53 2.94
CA ASN A 112 -7.06 8.56 3.78
C ASN A 112 -8.24 9.28 3.11
N SER A 113 -7.99 10.36 2.37
CA SER A 113 -9.04 11.11 1.70
C SER A 113 -9.73 10.30 0.61
N ASP A 114 -8.99 9.51 -0.13
CA ASP A 114 -9.49 8.68 -1.23
C ASP A 114 -9.82 7.24 -0.83
N PHE A 115 -9.68 6.88 0.45
CA PHE A 115 -9.85 5.49 0.91
C PHE A 115 -11.16 4.86 0.43
N GLN A 116 -12.30 5.56 0.57
CA GLN A 116 -13.60 5.02 0.17
C GLN A 116 -13.70 4.83 -1.35
N ALA A 117 -13.15 5.76 -2.13
CA ALA A 117 -13.11 5.65 -3.58
C ALA A 117 -12.21 4.48 -4.03
N MET A 118 -11.01 4.35 -3.47
CA MET A 118 -10.10 3.24 -3.78
C MET A 118 -10.72 1.88 -3.43
N ARG A 119 -11.40 1.80 -2.26
CA ARG A 119 -12.11 0.59 -1.85
C ARG A 119 -13.27 0.26 -2.79
N ALA A 120 -14.04 1.25 -3.22
CA ALA A 120 -15.12 1.07 -4.19
C ALA A 120 -14.58 0.56 -5.53
N THR A 121 -13.50 1.17 -6.04
CA THR A 121 -12.83 0.70 -7.27
C THR A 121 -12.38 -0.76 -7.16
N MET A 122 -11.88 -1.20 -5.98
CA MET A 122 -11.51 -2.61 -5.76
C MET A 122 -12.73 -3.54 -5.82
N ILE A 123 -13.86 -3.13 -5.27
CA ILE A 123 -15.11 -3.90 -5.31
C ILE A 123 -15.64 -3.97 -6.74
N ASP A 124 -15.58 -2.87 -7.49
CA ASP A 124 -16.01 -2.83 -8.89
C ASP A 124 -15.10 -3.70 -9.76
N ALA A 125 -13.79 -3.66 -9.54
CA ALA A 125 -12.83 -4.56 -10.17
C ALA A 125 -13.13 -6.05 -9.86
N ALA A 126 -13.50 -6.37 -8.62
CA ALA A 126 -13.89 -7.72 -8.23
C ALA A 126 -15.17 -8.19 -8.97
N ASN A 127 -16.16 -7.31 -9.11
CA ASN A 127 -17.38 -7.62 -9.84
C ASN A 127 -17.11 -7.76 -11.35
N MET A 128 -16.23 -6.92 -11.91
CA MET A 128 -15.79 -7.04 -13.30
C MET A 128 -15.10 -8.39 -13.54
N VAL A 129 -14.17 -8.80 -12.67
CA VAL A 129 -13.52 -10.12 -12.76
C VAL A 129 -14.55 -11.25 -12.66
N ALA A 130 -15.48 -11.18 -11.69
CA ALA A 130 -16.52 -12.22 -11.53
C ALA A 130 -17.44 -12.40 -12.76
N SER A 131 -17.55 -11.38 -13.61
CA SER A 131 -18.35 -11.43 -14.84
C SER A 131 -17.55 -11.83 -16.08
N MET A 132 -16.25 -12.12 -15.95
CA MET A 132 -15.43 -12.54 -17.08
C MET A 132 -15.88 -13.89 -17.65
N PRO A 133 -15.84 -14.08 -18.96
CA PRO A 133 -16.12 -15.39 -19.57
C PRO A 133 -14.99 -16.37 -19.28
N VAL A 134 -15.34 -17.64 -19.19
CA VAL A 134 -14.37 -18.75 -19.23
C VAL A 134 -13.70 -18.78 -20.60
N SER A 135 -12.40 -18.99 -20.64
CA SER A 135 -11.60 -19.08 -21.87
C SER A 135 -10.50 -20.13 -21.74
N ASP A 136 -9.81 -20.43 -22.82
CA ASP A 136 -8.65 -21.33 -22.78
C ASP A 136 -7.61 -20.80 -21.78
N GLY A 137 -7.24 -21.65 -20.82
CA GLY A 137 -6.30 -21.33 -19.73
C GLY A 137 -6.91 -20.54 -18.55
N ARG A 138 -8.22 -20.21 -18.56
CA ARG A 138 -8.91 -19.53 -17.45
C ARG A 138 -10.24 -20.19 -17.16
N ASP A 139 -10.29 -20.99 -16.11
CA ASP A 139 -11.50 -21.68 -15.66
C ASP A 139 -12.37 -20.82 -14.71
N GLN A 140 -13.60 -21.26 -14.46
CA GLN A 140 -14.51 -20.57 -13.56
C GLN A 140 -14.01 -20.50 -12.12
N ALA A 141 -13.24 -21.47 -11.66
CA ALA A 141 -12.70 -21.48 -10.31
C ALA A 141 -11.62 -20.41 -10.16
N GLU A 142 -10.79 -20.19 -11.17
CA GLU A 142 -9.80 -19.11 -11.17
C GLU A 142 -10.43 -17.73 -11.17
N ILE A 143 -11.47 -17.53 -11.97
CA ILE A 143 -12.26 -16.28 -11.98
C ILE A 143 -12.86 -16.02 -10.59
N ASN A 144 -13.46 -17.02 -9.98
CA ASN A 144 -14.08 -16.90 -8.67
C ASN A 144 -13.04 -16.59 -7.58
N GLU A 145 -11.90 -17.27 -7.58
CA GLU A 145 -10.81 -17.03 -6.61
C GLU A 145 -10.24 -15.62 -6.75
N ALA A 146 -10.01 -15.15 -7.97
CA ALA A 146 -9.53 -13.79 -8.21
C ALA A 146 -10.53 -12.74 -7.74
N ALA A 147 -11.82 -12.91 -8.05
CA ALA A 147 -12.88 -12.01 -7.59
C ALA A 147 -13.03 -12.03 -6.06
N GLU A 148 -12.98 -13.21 -5.43
CA GLU A 148 -12.98 -13.32 -3.96
C GLU A 148 -11.77 -12.67 -3.32
N PHE A 149 -10.59 -12.81 -3.90
CA PHE A 149 -9.38 -12.16 -3.41
C PHE A 149 -9.51 -10.64 -3.39
N LEU A 150 -9.99 -10.03 -4.48
CA LEU A 150 -10.21 -8.59 -4.53
C LEU A 150 -11.26 -8.13 -3.49
N LYS A 151 -12.35 -8.88 -3.32
CA LYS A 151 -13.34 -8.63 -2.26
C LYS A 151 -12.72 -8.74 -0.87
N TRP A 152 -11.91 -9.76 -0.65
CA TRP A 152 -11.21 -9.99 0.60
C TRP A 152 -10.25 -8.83 0.92
N LEU A 153 -9.49 -8.32 -0.07
CA LEU A 153 -8.64 -7.15 0.10
C LEU A 153 -9.43 -5.91 0.54
N SER A 154 -10.64 -5.73 0.01
CA SER A 154 -11.52 -4.61 0.36
C SER A 154 -12.11 -4.68 1.78
N GLN A 155 -11.93 -5.82 2.48
CA GLN A 155 -12.41 -6.11 3.84
C GLN A 155 -11.32 -5.97 4.90
N ASP A 156 -10.59 -4.86 4.87
CA ASP A 156 -9.53 -4.51 5.82
C ASP A 156 -8.26 -5.41 5.77
N HIS A 157 -8.07 -6.16 4.68
CA HIS A 157 -6.86 -6.96 4.46
C HIS A 157 -5.78 -6.21 3.67
N PHE A 158 -6.11 -5.01 3.16
CA PHE A 158 -5.21 -4.18 2.39
C PHE A 158 -5.30 -2.72 2.80
N ILE A 159 -4.15 -2.09 3.05
CA ILE A 159 -4.02 -0.66 3.28
C ILE A 159 -3.85 -0.01 1.92
N PHE A 160 -4.89 0.61 1.40
CA PHE A 160 -4.85 1.30 0.13
C PHE A 160 -3.98 2.55 0.21
N LEU A 161 -3.01 2.67 -0.67
CA LEU A 161 -2.18 3.86 -0.84
C LEU A 161 -2.54 4.63 -2.09
N GLY A 162 -2.80 3.95 -3.19
CA GLY A 162 -3.17 4.58 -4.45
C GLY A 162 -3.80 3.61 -5.44
N VAL A 163 -4.56 4.18 -6.38
CA VAL A 163 -5.15 3.48 -7.52
C VAL A 163 -4.95 4.32 -8.76
N ARG A 164 -4.66 3.66 -9.89
CA ARG A 164 -4.58 4.29 -11.22
C ARG A 164 -4.99 3.28 -12.27
N GLU A 165 -5.78 3.73 -13.25
CA GLU A 165 -6.18 2.93 -14.39
C GLU A 165 -5.36 3.29 -15.62
N TYR A 166 -4.99 2.27 -16.37
CA TYR A 166 -4.24 2.40 -17.60
C TYR A 166 -5.00 1.79 -18.78
N ARG A 167 -4.87 2.43 -19.92
CA ARG A 167 -5.33 1.92 -21.20
C ARG A 167 -4.13 1.56 -22.06
N TYR A 168 -4.21 0.44 -22.71
CA TYR A 168 -3.18 -0.04 -23.62
C TYR A 168 -3.56 0.23 -25.07
N ALA A 169 -2.68 0.87 -25.84
CA ALA A 169 -2.85 1.00 -27.28
C ALA A 169 -2.30 -0.25 -27.98
N ARG A 170 -3.09 -0.84 -28.87
CA ARG A 170 -2.62 -1.94 -29.74
C ARG A 170 -1.78 -1.38 -30.88
N ALA A 171 -0.60 -1.93 -31.09
CA ALA A 171 0.16 -1.72 -32.33
C ALA A 171 -0.45 -2.60 -33.44
N GLU A 172 -0.88 -1.99 -34.54
CA GLU A 172 -1.63 -2.64 -35.62
C GLU A 172 -0.95 -3.86 -36.29
N ASN A 173 0.34 -4.14 -36.02
CA ASN A 173 1.08 -5.19 -36.73
C ASN A 173 1.92 -6.14 -35.87
N MET A 174 1.91 -6.04 -34.54
CA MET A 174 2.77 -6.88 -33.69
C MET A 174 2.09 -7.52 -32.48
N GLY A 175 0.80 -7.38 -32.29
CA GLY A 175 0.12 -7.95 -31.11
C GLY A 175 0.49 -7.33 -29.78
N PHE A 176 1.27 -6.26 -29.72
CA PHE A 176 1.80 -5.62 -28.53
C PHE A 176 1.38 -4.16 -28.39
N ILE A 177 1.06 -3.88 -27.21
CA ILE A 177 0.74 -2.71 -26.42
C ILE A 177 1.91 -1.73 -26.45
N SER A 178 1.63 -0.44 -26.59
CA SER A 178 2.63 0.61 -26.53
C SER A 178 3.50 0.50 -25.28
N GLU A 179 4.78 0.79 -25.40
CA GLU A 179 5.74 0.75 -24.28
C GLU A 179 5.31 1.65 -23.10
N GLU A 180 4.48 2.65 -23.37
CA GLU A 180 3.90 3.55 -22.36
C GLU A 180 2.36 3.49 -22.45
N PRO A 181 1.69 2.91 -21.43
CA PRO A 181 0.24 2.90 -21.38
C PRO A 181 -0.31 4.29 -21.05
N ASP A 182 -1.41 4.66 -21.69
CA ASP A 182 -2.13 5.89 -21.39
C ASP A 182 -2.82 5.80 -20.03
N VAL A 183 -2.67 6.82 -19.19
CA VAL A 183 -3.43 6.94 -17.96
C VAL A 183 -4.86 7.35 -18.30
N VAL A 184 -5.83 6.66 -17.71
CA VAL A 184 -7.24 7.04 -17.85
C VAL A 184 -7.51 8.28 -17.02
N ASP A 185 -8.12 9.29 -17.64
CA ASP A 185 -8.48 10.54 -16.97
C ASP A 185 -9.30 10.28 -15.70
N ASP A 186 -9.06 11.08 -14.66
CA ASP A 186 -9.75 11.03 -13.35
C ASP A 186 -9.63 9.68 -12.59
N SER A 187 -8.80 8.74 -13.05
CA SER A 187 -8.58 7.45 -12.37
C SER A 187 -7.58 7.50 -11.22
N ASN A 188 -6.84 8.60 -11.10
CA ASN A 188 -5.77 8.77 -10.11
C ASN A 188 -6.34 9.00 -8.71
N LEU A 189 -6.10 8.07 -7.77
CA LEU A 189 -6.54 8.15 -6.38
C LEU A 189 -5.37 7.96 -5.41
N GLY A 190 -5.50 8.54 -4.24
CA GLY A 190 -4.51 8.46 -3.17
C GLY A 190 -3.19 9.08 -3.59
N ILE A 191 -2.09 8.43 -3.23
CA ILE A 191 -0.73 8.91 -3.56
C ILE A 191 -0.44 8.95 -5.06
N LEU A 192 -1.25 8.28 -5.88
CA LEU A 192 -1.11 8.28 -7.34
C LEU A 192 -1.82 9.45 -8.02
N ARG A 193 -2.38 10.41 -7.27
CA ARG A 193 -2.77 11.73 -7.79
C ARG A 193 -1.57 12.53 -8.27
N ASP A 194 -0.39 12.23 -7.75
CA ASP A 194 0.88 12.75 -8.26
C ASP A 194 1.29 11.96 -9.51
N ASP A 195 1.18 12.57 -10.68
CA ASP A 195 1.50 11.95 -11.97
C ASP A 195 2.98 11.55 -12.11
N ASN A 196 3.86 12.15 -11.32
CA ASN A 196 5.29 11.80 -11.32
C ASN A 196 5.58 10.50 -10.58
N ARG A 197 4.60 9.94 -9.87
CA ARG A 197 4.77 8.67 -9.16
C ARG A 197 4.60 7.49 -10.09
N ASN A 198 5.71 6.82 -10.36
CA ASN A 198 5.77 5.60 -11.14
C ASN A 198 5.78 4.37 -10.22
N ILE A 199 4.81 3.47 -10.40
CA ILE A 199 4.64 2.26 -9.58
C ILE A 199 5.67 1.18 -9.94
N LEU A 200 6.13 1.15 -11.19
CA LEU A 200 6.91 0.06 -11.77
C LEU A 200 8.17 0.54 -12.50
N SER A 201 8.65 1.75 -12.23
CA SER A 201 9.85 2.30 -12.87
C SER A 201 11.13 1.64 -12.36
N ARG A 202 12.08 1.37 -13.27
CA ARG A 202 13.47 1.10 -12.93
C ARG A 202 14.25 2.41 -13.03
N GLY A 203 14.52 3.05 -11.88
CA GLY A 203 15.27 4.32 -11.85
C GLY A 203 14.47 5.49 -12.44
N SER A 204 15.15 6.38 -13.18
CA SER A 204 14.56 7.56 -13.86
C SER A 204 13.98 7.27 -15.24
N GLU A 205 13.99 6.01 -15.69
CA GLU A 205 13.40 5.64 -16.98
C GLU A 205 11.87 5.51 -16.86
N PRO A 206 11.11 5.91 -17.90
CA PRO A 206 9.67 5.67 -17.95
C PRO A 206 9.38 4.19 -17.73
N ALA A 207 8.20 3.88 -17.22
CA ALA A 207 7.78 2.53 -16.88
C ALA A 207 7.73 1.63 -18.13
N VAL A 208 8.89 1.15 -18.56
CA VAL A 208 8.98 0.11 -19.58
C VAL A 208 8.28 -1.11 -18.99
N LEU A 209 7.32 -1.66 -19.72
CA LEU A 209 6.72 -2.95 -19.41
C LEU A 209 7.84 -3.96 -19.15
N THR A 210 8.06 -4.33 -17.90
CA THR A 210 9.08 -5.34 -17.62
C THR A 210 8.65 -6.63 -18.29
N PRO A 211 9.59 -7.53 -18.68
CA PRO A 211 9.23 -8.83 -19.26
C PRO A 211 8.18 -9.59 -18.45
N ARG A 212 8.15 -9.40 -17.13
CA ARG A 212 7.17 -10.01 -16.23
C ARG A 212 5.76 -9.42 -16.40
N ILE A 213 5.64 -8.12 -16.68
CA ILE A 213 4.35 -7.50 -16.96
C ILE A 213 3.86 -7.87 -18.34
N GLN A 214 4.77 -7.95 -19.32
CA GLN A 214 4.43 -8.47 -20.65
C GLN A 214 3.93 -9.92 -20.57
N SER A 215 4.66 -10.79 -19.85
CA SER A 215 4.23 -12.14 -19.58
C SER A 215 2.85 -12.19 -18.90
N PHE A 216 2.63 -11.32 -17.89
CA PHE A 216 1.32 -11.24 -17.25
C PHE A 216 0.20 -10.84 -18.22
N LEU A 217 0.44 -9.93 -19.14
CA LEU A 217 -0.58 -9.53 -20.13
C LEU A 217 -0.93 -10.66 -21.09
N ASP A 218 0.03 -11.53 -21.39
CA ASP A 218 -0.15 -12.71 -22.24
C ASP A 218 -0.77 -13.89 -21.50
N GLU A 219 -0.63 -13.96 -20.17
CA GLU A 219 -1.23 -15.02 -19.35
C GLU A 219 -2.75 -14.87 -19.24
N PRO A 220 -3.51 -15.96 -19.15
CA PRO A 220 -4.97 -15.90 -19.02
C PRO A 220 -5.45 -15.40 -17.66
N THR A 221 -4.57 -15.34 -16.63
CA THR A 221 -4.92 -14.91 -15.26
C THR A 221 -5.48 -13.50 -15.22
N PRO A 222 -6.62 -13.25 -14.54
CA PRO A 222 -7.26 -11.94 -14.52
C PRO A 222 -6.54 -10.91 -13.63
N ILE A 223 -5.74 -11.37 -12.67
CA ILE A 223 -5.03 -10.51 -11.71
C ILE A 223 -3.58 -10.93 -11.52
N ILE A 224 -2.76 -9.98 -11.12
CA ILE A 224 -1.37 -10.21 -10.67
C ILE A 224 -1.17 -9.61 -9.29
N VAL A 225 -0.37 -10.30 -8.47
CA VAL A 225 0.13 -9.77 -7.19
C VAL A 225 1.65 -9.76 -7.24
N ALA A 226 2.26 -8.63 -6.94
CA ALA A 226 3.71 -8.46 -6.98
C ALA A 226 4.16 -7.38 -5.98
N LYS A 227 5.47 -7.20 -5.81
CA LYS A 227 6.02 -6.02 -5.12
C LYS A 227 6.23 -4.88 -6.12
N SER A 228 5.84 -3.69 -5.72
CA SER A 228 6.15 -2.45 -6.42
C SER A 228 7.61 -2.03 -6.17
N ASN A 229 8.16 -1.21 -7.05
CA ASN A 229 9.46 -0.56 -6.82
C ASN A 229 9.35 0.66 -5.89
N MET A 230 8.15 1.04 -5.51
CA MET A 230 7.88 2.18 -4.64
C MET A 230 7.92 1.75 -3.17
N ARG A 231 8.72 2.45 -2.36
CA ARG A 231 8.68 2.29 -0.90
C ARG A 231 7.54 3.11 -0.31
N SER A 232 6.76 2.49 0.55
CA SER A 232 5.70 3.19 1.29
C SER A 232 6.30 4.16 2.29
N ARG A 233 5.72 5.36 2.37
CA ARG A 233 5.91 6.32 3.47
C ARG A 233 4.83 6.20 4.54
N VAL A 234 3.76 5.46 4.26
CA VAL A 234 2.62 5.28 5.14
C VAL A 234 2.77 3.98 5.92
N HIS A 235 2.56 4.02 7.22
CA HIS A 235 2.59 2.92 8.17
C HIS A 235 3.98 2.24 8.27
N ARG A 236 4.46 1.54 7.25
CA ARG A 236 5.74 0.81 7.25
C ARG A 236 6.62 1.25 6.07
N ARG A 237 7.91 1.39 6.29
CA ARG A 237 8.90 1.74 5.27
C ARG A 237 9.35 0.50 4.49
N VAL A 238 8.42 -0.16 3.82
CA VAL A 238 8.66 -1.35 2.99
C VAL A 238 8.25 -1.09 1.54
N TYR A 239 8.69 -1.92 0.62
CA TYR A 239 8.18 -1.88 -0.75
C TYR A 239 6.68 -2.18 -0.73
N ALA A 240 5.93 -1.33 -1.41
CA ALA A 240 4.48 -1.48 -1.48
C ALA A 240 4.09 -2.73 -2.29
N ASP A 241 2.96 -3.31 -1.91
CA ASP A 241 2.35 -4.39 -2.67
C ASP A 241 1.61 -3.81 -3.87
N TYR A 242 1.65 -4.51 -4.97
CA TYR A 242 1.00 -4.19 -6.22
C TYR A 242 -0.01 -5.27 -6.56
N VAL A 243 -1.23 -4.84 -6.86
CA VAL A 243 -2.30 -5.71 -7.38
C VAL A 243 -2.78 -5.11 -8.70
N GLY A 244 -2.50 -5.80 -9.80
CA GLY A 244 -2.95 -5.43 -11.13
C GLY A 244 -4.19 -6.25 -11.52
N VAL A 245 -5.21 -5.59 -12.08
CA VAL A 245 -6.44 -6.22 -12.57
C VAL A 245 -6.61 -5.91 -14.04
N LYS A 246 -6.60 -6.93 -14.89
CA LYS A 246 -6.76 -6.78 -16.34
C LYS A 246 -8.16 -6.31 -16.70
N ARG A 247 -8.22 -5.41 -17.66
CA ARG A 247 -9.45 -5.03 -18.35
C ARG A 247 -9.48 -5.65 -19.73
N HIS A 248 -10.62 -6.25 -20.08
CA HIS A 248 -10.85 -6.87 -21.38
C HIS A 248 -11.93 -6.11 -22.13
N ASP A 249 -11.85 -6.11 -23.45
CA ASP A 249 -12.92 -5.67 -24.33
C ASP A 249 -13.96 -6.77 -24.55
N GLU A 250 -14.97 -6.49 -25.40
CA GLU A 250 -16.04 -7.44 -25.74
C GLU A 250 -15.52 -8.70 -26.48
N ASN A 251 -14.33 -8.63 -27.08
CA ASN A 251 -13.69 -9.75 -27.78
C ASN A 251 -12.86 -10.61 -26.83
N GLY A 252 -12.65 -10.17 -25.58
CA GLY A 252 -11.81 -10.84 -24.59
C GLY A 252 -10.32 -10.43 -24.66
N ASP A 253 -10.00 -9.42 -25.46
CA ASP A 253 -8.64 -8.89 -25.57
C ASP A 253 -8.32 -7.94 -24.39
N VAL A 254 -7.09 -8.00 -23.87
CA VAL A 254 -6.64 -7.09 -22.83
C VAL A 254 -6.48 -5.70 -23.39
N VAL A 255 -7.23 -4.73 -22.87
CA VAL A 255 -7.24 -3.32 -23.32
C VAL A 255 -6.79 -2.34 -22.26
N GLY A 256 -6.48 -2.82 -21.06
CA GLY A 256 -6.04 -1.98 -19.96
C GLY A 256 -5.82 -2.75 -18.68
N GLU A 257 -5.53 -1.99 -17.64
CA GLU A 257 -5.25 -2.51 -16.30
C GLU A 257 -5.64 -1.49 -15.23
N ILE A 258 -6.25 -1.96 -14.15
CA ILE A 258 -6.41 -1.18 -12.93
C ILE A 258 -5.29 -1.58 -11.98
N ARG A 259 -4.48 -0.62 -11.54
CA ARG A 259 -3.36 -0.84 -10.63
C ARG A 259 -3.68 -0.33 -9.24
N PHE A 260 -3.63 -1.21 -8.27
CA PHE A 260 -3.75 -0.91 -6.86
C PHE A 260 -2.38 -1.02 -6.21
N VAL A 261 -2.03 -0.01 -5.43
CA VAL A 261 -0.79 0.02 -4.63
C VAL A 261 -1.16 0.16 -3.17
N GLY A 262 -0.53 -0.63 -2.31
CA GLY A 262 -0.84 -0.62 -0.89
C GLY A 262 0.06 -1.54 -0.08
N LEU A 263 -0.44 -1.94 1.08
CA LEU A 263 0.26 -2.88 1.96
C LEU A 263 -0.74 -3.93 2.47
N PHE A 264 -0.37 -5.20 2.42
CA PHE A 264 -1.14 -6.21 3.13
C PHE A 264 -1.12 -5.91 4.63
N THR A 265 -2.26 -6.06 5.29
CA THR A 265 -2.37 -5.88 6.74
C THR A 265 -1.74 -7.04 7.50
N SER A 266 -1.46 -6.85 8.79
CA SER A 266 -0.97 -7.93 9.65
C SER A 266 -1.94 -9.11 9.69
N ASP A 267 -3.26 -8.86 9.62
CA ASP A 267 -4.26 -9.91 9.54
C ASP A 267 -4.11 -10.75 8.27
N ALA A 268 -3.82 -10.14 7.12
CA ALA A 268 -3.54 -10.86 5.88
C ALA A 268 -2.35 -11.82 6.00
N TYR A 269 -1.32 -11.46 6.76
CA TYR A 269 -0.14 -12.30 6.96
C TYR A 269 -0.34 -13.42 7.99
N THR A 270 -1.24 -13.23 8.95
CA THR A 270 -1.46 -14.20 10.05
C THR A 270 -2.56 -15.21 9.76
N ARG A 271 -3.39 -15.00 8.75
CA ARG A 271 -4.39 -15.96 8.31
C ARG A 271 -3.76 -17.26 7.83
N MET A 272 -4.45 -18.38 8.08
CA MET A 272 -4.03 -19.68 7.53
C MET A 272 -4.07 -19.64 5.98
N ALA A 273 -3.12 -20.30 5.34
CA ALA A 273 -3.02 -20.33 3.87
C ALA A 273 -4.34 -20.77 3.20
N ARG A 274 -5.05 -21.71 3.81
CA ARG A 274 -6.36 -22.23 3.35
C ARG A 274 -7.49 -21.19 3.39
N ASP A 275 -7.35 -20.13 4.19
CA ASP A 275 -8.39 -19.10 4.40
C ASP A 275 -8.15 -17.87 3.51
N VAL A 276 -7.02 -17.83 2.81
CA VAL A 276 -6.64 -16.72 1.94
C VAL A 276 -6.93 -17.10 0.48
N PRO A 277 -7.84 -16.37 -0.21
CA PRO A 277 -8.10 -16.60 -1.62
C PRO A 277 -6.81 -16.50 -2.46
N LEU A 278 -6.73 -17.17 -3.58
CA LEU A 278 -5.54 -17.43 -4.41
C LEU A 278 -4.52 -18.37 -3.75
N ILE A 279 -4.14 -18.15 -2.49
CA ILE A 279 -3.18 -19.02 -1.78
C ILE A 279 -3.80 -20.38 -1.55
N ARG A 280 -5.05 -20.46 -1.07
CA ARG A 280 -5.74 -21.73 -0.84
C ARG A 280 -5.79 -22.59 -2.11
N ARG A 281 -6.07 -21.99 -3.27
CA ARG A 281 -6.09 -22.70 -4.54
C ARG A 281 -4.71 -23.25 -4.90
N LYS A 282 -3.65 -22.44 -4.76
CA LYS A 282 -2.27 -22.92 -4.98
C LYS A 282 -1.94 -24.10 -4.07
N VAL A 283 -2.28 -23.99 -2.79
CA VAL A 283 -2.07 -25.06 -1.80
C VAL A 283 -2.82 -26.34 -2.18
N GLU A 284 -4.06 -26.24 -2.62
CA GLU A 284 -4.86 -27.38 -3.07
C GLU A 284 -4.24 -28.01 -4.33
N THR A 285 -3.87 -27.21 -5.32
CA THR A 285 -3.24 -27.69 -6.54
C THR A 285 -1.92 -28.44 -6.25
N VAL A 286 -1.06 -27.89 -5.38
CA VAL A 286 0.20 -28.57 -4.98
C VAL A 286 -0.09 -29.90 -4.27
N LYS A 287 -1.11 -29.96 -3.40
CA LYS A 287 -1.51 -31.20 -2.74
C LYS A 287 -1.98 -32.26 -3.75
N ASP A 288 -2.78 -31.85 -4.72
CA ASP A 288 -3.27 -32.75 -5.76
C ASP A 288 -2.13 -33.27 -6.65
N MET A 289 -1.20 -32.41 -7.02
CA MET A 289 0.00 -32.80 -7.80
C MET A 289 0.86 -33.81 -7.05
N LEU A 290 1.02 -33.64 -5.75
CA LEU A 290 1.80 -34.55 -4.90
C LEU A 290 1.02 -35.79 -4.43
N LYS A 291 -0.27 -35.89 -4.80
CA LYS A 291 -1.18 -36.97 -4.36
C LYS A 291 -1.15 -37.19 -2.84
N ALA A 292 -1.08 -36.06 -2.11
CA ALA A 292 -0.97 -36.08 -0.66
C ALA A 292 -2.33 -36.32 -0.02
N ASP A 293 -2.60 -37.56 0.40
CA ASP A 293 -3.83 -37.91 1.12
C ASP A 293 -3.88 -37.27 2.51
N ALA A 294 -5.04 -36.75 2.89
CA ALA A 294 -5.26 -35.94 4.10
C ALA A 294 -4.90 -36.63 5.45
N GLY A 295 -4.61 -37.91 5.43
CA GLY A 295 -4.24 -38.71 6.61
C GLY A 295 -2.76 -39.06 6.71
N ASP A 296 -1.99 -38.81 5.70
CA ASP A 296 -0.58 -39.18 5.63
C ASP A 296 0.33 -38.18 6.36
N TYR A 297 1.48 -38.69 6.86
CA TYR A 297 2.53 -37.89 7.48
C TYR A 297 3.07 -36.82 6.48
N SER A 298 3.19 -37.19 5.21
CA SER A 298 3.63 -36.34 4.12
C SER A 298 2.70 -35.13 3.92
N ALA A 299 1.39 -35.33 3.99
CA ALA A 299 0.39 -34.26 3.86
C ALA A 299 0.44 -33.26 5.05
N ARG A 300 0.71 -33.77 6.26
CA ARG A 300 0.89 -32.88 7.45
C ARG A 300 2.16 -32.09 7.34
N SER A 301 3.25 -32.68 6.89
CA SER A 301 4.53 -31.99 6.70
C SER A 301 4.41 -30.92 5.62
N LEU A 302 3.76 -31.23 4.50
CA LEU A 302 3.48 -30.26 3.43
C LEU A 302 2.63 -29.10 3.94
N ASN A 303 1.56 -29.37 4.67
CA ASN A 303 0.75 -28.29 5.27
C ASN A 303 1.59 -27.39 6.18
N ASN A 304 2.47 -27.95 7.01
CA ASN A 304 3.33 -27.17 7.88
C ASN A 304 4.30 -26.29 7.07
N VAL A 305 4.88 -26.81 6.01
CA VAL A 305 5.76 -26.02 5.10
C VAL A 305 4.98 -24.87 4.49
N LEU A 306 3.81 -25.13 3.92
CA LEU A 306 3.00 -24.12 3.25
C LEU A 306 2.46 -23.05 4.22
N GLU A 307 2.13 -23.43 5.47
CA GLU A 307 1.71 -22.48 6.51
C GLU A 307 2.86 -21.62 7.05
N THR A 308 4.10 -22.10 6.99
CA THR A 308 5.29 -21.37 7.46
C THR A 308 5.99 -20.60 6.33
N TYR A 309 5.61 -20.86 5.07
CA TYR A 309 6.18 -20.15 3.93
C TYR A 309 5.79 -18.66 3.97
N PRO A 310 6.70 -17.73 3.62
CA PRO A 310 6.41 -16.30 3.64
C PRO A 310 5.19 -15.96 2.77
N ARG A 311 4.22 -15.27 3.33
CA ARG A 311 2.96 -14.93 2.64
C ARG A 311 3.18 -14.11 1.37
N ASP A 312 4.14 -13.17 1.41
CA ASP A 312 4.51 -12.37 0.24
C ASP A 312 4.95 -13.24 -0.94
N GLU A 313 5.74 -14.27 -0.63
CA GLU A 313 6.21 -15.21 -1.64
C GLU A 313 5.07 -16.11 -2.15
N LEU A 314 4.18 -16.58 -1.27
CA LEU A 314 3.03 -17.40 -1.66
C LEU A 314 2.09 -16.70 -2.64
N PHE A 315 1.96 -15.37 -2.57
CA PHE A 315 1.19 -14.61 -3.56
C PHE A 315 1.87 -14.58 -4.93
N GLN A 316 3.20 -14.61 -4.97
CA GLN A 316 3.99 -14.37 -6.18
C GLN A 316 4.51 -15.65 -6.85
N ILE A 317 4.77 -16.72 -6.07
CA ILE A 317 5.32 -17.98 -6.57
C ILE A 317 4.31 -18.69 -7.46
N THR A 318 4.80 -19.31 -8.54
CA THR A 318 3.96 -20.20 -9.37
C THR A 318 3.68 -21.51 -8.63
N VAL A 319 2.71 -22.28 -9.11
CA VAL A 319 2.42 -23.61 -8.53
C VAL A 319 3.57 -24.58 -8.82
N GLU A 320 4.21 -24.43 -9.98
CA GLU A 320 5.34 -25.24 -10.43
C GLU A 320 6.60 -25.02 -9.60
N ASP A 321 6.80 -23.78 -9.11
CA ASP A 321 7.97 -23.41 -8.32
C ASP A 321 7.74 -23.63 -6.81
N LEU A 322 6.49 -23.78 -6.38
CA LEU A 322 6.11 -24.04 -4.99
C LEU A 322 6.23 -25.52 -4.63
#